data_9e6c97162f23c8a8f5f2177013bcf279
#
_entry.id   9e6c97162f23c8a8f5f2177013bcf279
#
_cell.length_a   1.000
_cell.length_b   1.000
_cell.length_c   1.000
_cell.angle_alpha   90.00
_cell.angle_beta   90.00
_cell.angle_gamma   90.00
#
_symmetry.space_group_name_H-M   'P 1'
#
loop_
_entity.id
_entity.type
_entity.pdbx_description
1 polymer ?
#
loop_
_entity_poly.entity_id
_entity_poly.type
_entity_poly.pdbx_seq_one_letter_code
_entity_poly.pdbx_strand_id
1 'polypeptide(L)'
;VAQGVKVINLDALTYAGNLDTLSSLAGNPLHVFVQGDIGDGALVAGLLAEHRPDAVLNFAAESHVDRSIDGPGAFIQTNVVGTLALLEAVRDHWKTLPAAEKEAFRFLHVSTDEVYGTLGETGKFTETTPYAPNSPYSASKAASDHLVRAFHHTYGLPVLTTNCSNNYGPYHFPEKLVPLVIAKA
;
A
#
# COMPACT_ATOMS: atom_id res chain seq x y z
N VAL A 1 -6.61 -6.69 -14.76
CA VAL A 1 -7.37 -7.80 -15.35
C VAL A 1 -8.06 -7.37 -16.65
N ALA A 2 -8.80 -6.25 -16.67
CA ALA A 2 -9.50 -5.77 -17.88
C ALA A 2 -8.58 -5.48 -19.08
N GLN A 3 -7.30 -5.21 -18.84
CA GLN A 3 -6.28 -4.98 -19.87
C GLN A 3 -5.46 -6.24 -20.21
N GLY A 4 -5.92 -7.43 -19.82
CA GLY A 4 -5.19 -8.68 -20.04
C GLY A 4 -4.02 -8.92 -19.06
N VAL A 5 -3.85 -8.06 -18.06
CA VAL A 5 -2.80 -8.21 -17.03
C VAL A 5 -3.25 -9.19 -15.95
N LYS A 6 -2.40 -10.17 -15.63
CA LYS A 6 -2.61 -11.05 -14.47
C LYS A 6 -2.37 -10.27 -13.18
N VAL A 7 -3.28 -10.39 -12.22
CA VAL A 7 -3.21 -9.74 -10.92
C VAL A 7 -3.25 -10.79 -9.82
N ILE A 8 -2.26 -10.74 -8.95
CA ILE A 8 -2.23 -11.50 -7.71
C ILE A 8 -2.63 -10.52 -6.59
N ASN A 9 -3.78 -10.73 -6.00
CA ASN A 9 -4.35 -9.88 -4.96
C ASN A 9 -4.14 -10.53 -3.60
N LEU A 10 -3.17 -10.02 -2.84
CA LEU A 10 -2.92 -10.42 -1.44
C LEU A 10 -3.63 -9.42 -0.53
N ASP A 11 -4.54 -9.88 0.32
CA ASP A 11 -5.31 -9.05 1.25
C ASP A 11 -5.53 -9.80 2.56
N ALA A 12 -5.32 -9.12 3.67
CA ALA A 12 -5.52 -9.70 5.01
C ALA A 12 -6.99 -9.87 5.39
N LEU A 13 -7.92 -9.25 4.64
CA LEU A 13 -9.36 -9.21 4.92
C LEU A 13 -9.65 -8.76 6.36
N THR A 14 -9.06 -7.65 6.75
CA THR A 14 -9.35 -7.02 8.04
C THR A 14 -10.76 -6.45 8.07
N TYR A 15 -11.11 -5.63 9.06
CA TYR A 15 -12.48 -5.13 9.28
C TYR A 15 -13.13 -4.43 8.06
N ALA A 16 -12.34 -3.85 7.17
CA ALA A 16 -12.83 -3.19 5.95
C ALA A 16 -12.79 -4.10 4.71
N GLY A 17 -12.24 -5.32 4.83
CA GLY A 17 -12.13 -6.28 3.74
C GLY A 17 -13.49 -6.89 3.38
N ASN A 18 -13.85 -6.90 2.08
CA ASN A 18 -15.09 -7.49 1.58
C ASN A 18 -14.87 -8.14 0.20
N LEU A 19 -14.94 -9.46 0.16
CA LEU A 19 -14.78 -10.24 -1.08
C LEU A 19 -15.90 -10.01 -2.11
N ASP A 20 -17.08 -9.55 -1.69
CA ASP A 20 -18.17 -9.26 -2.63
C ASP A 20 -17.79 -8.17 -3.64
N THR A 21 -16.84 -7.28 -3.27
CA THR A 21 -16.28 -6.27 -4.18
C THR A 21 -15.54 -6.87 -5.37
N LEU A 22 -15.10 -8.12 -5.25
CA LEU A 22 -14.38 -8.88 -6.27
C LEU A 22 -15.27 -9.86 -7.05
N SER A 23 -16.58 -9.89 -6.79
CA SER A 23 -17.51 -10.86 -7.40
C SER A 23 -17.48 -10.84 -8.93
N SER A 24 -17.27 -9.65 -9.54
CA SER A 24 -17.12 -9.51 -11.00
C SER A 24 -15.87 -10.18 -11.58
N LEU A 25 -14.92 -10.57 -10.73
CA LEU A 25 -13.68 -11.28 -11.10
C LEU A 25 -13.73 -12.78 -10.79
N ALA A 26 -14.86 -13.27 -10.27
CA ALA A 26 -15.02 -14.69 -9.95
C ALA A 26 -14.79 -15.57 -11.18
N GLY A 27 -13.90 -16.56 -11.05
CA GLY A 27 -13.56 -17.47 -12.15
C GLY A 27 -12.69 -16.87 -13.26
N ASN A 28 -12.25 -15.63 -13.15
CA ASN A 28 -11.33 -15.03 -14.12
C ASN A 28 -9.91 -15.58 -13.94
N PRO A 29 -9.31 -16.26 -14.93
CA PRO A 29 -7.98 -16.87 -14.81
C PRO A 29 -6.84 -15.86 -14.63
N LEU A 30 -7.10 -14.59 -14.92
CA LEU A 30 -6.14 -13.49 -14.73
C LEU A 30 -6.21 -12.86 -13.33
N HIS A 31 -7.10 -13.35 -12.44
CA HIS A 31 -7.20 -12.88 -11.07
C HIS A 31 -6.98 -14.02 -10.09
N VAL A 32 -5.96 -13.90 -9.26
CA VAL A 32 -5.66 -14.83 -8.16
C VAL A 32 -5.84 -14.06 -6.86
N PHE A 33 -6.73 -14.54 -6.01
CA PHE A 33 -6.91 -13.98 -4.66
C PHE A 33 -6.20 -14.86 -3.64
N VAL A 34 -5.42 -14.25 -2.75
CA VAL A 34 -4.76 -14.90 -1.62
C VAL A 34 -5.09 -14.13 -0.36
N GLN A 35 -5.65 -14.81 0.63
CA GLN A 35 -5.82 -14.21 1.95
C GLN A 35 -4.52 -14.32 2.75
N GLY A 36 -3.97 -13.19 3.18
CA GLY A 36 -2.75 -13.16 3.98
C GLY A 36 -2.27 -11.74 4.26
N ASP A 37 -1.33 -11.62 5.17
CA ASP A 37 -0.75 -10.35 5.62
C ASP A 37 0.56 -10.06 4.88
N ILE A 38 0.80 -8.80 4.51
CA ILE A 38 2.08 -8.36 3.91
C ILE A 38 3.26 -8.54 4.87
N GLY A 39 3.01 -8.62 6.16
CA GLY A 39 4.02 -8.90 7.19
C GLY A 39 4.44 -10.37 7.25
N ASP A 40 3.73 -11.29 6.60
CA ASP A 40 4.16 -12.68 6.42
C ASP A 40 5.17 -12.77 5.28
N GLY A 41 6.44 -12.53 5.61
CA GLY A 41 7.52 -12.55 4.63
C GLY A 41 7.68 -13.90 3.91
N ALA A 42 7.34 -15.02 4.54
CA ALA A 42 7.42 -16.34 3.92
C ALA A 42 6.32 -16.51 2.85
N LEU A 43 5.08 -16.11 3.15
CA LEU A 43 3.98 -16.09 2.20
C LEU A 43 4.30 -15.18 1.01
N VAL A 44 4.73 -13.96 1.28
CA VAL A 44 5.09 -12.98 0.23
C VAL A 44 6.20 -13.53 -0.66
N ALA A 45 7.28 -14.08 -0.09
CA ALA A 45 8.37 -14.68 -0.86
C ALA A 45 7.90 -15.84 -1.74
N GLY A 46 7.00 -16.69 -1.22
CA GLY A 46 6.37 -17.78 -1.98
C GLY A 46 5.59 -17.26 -3.19
N LEU A 47 4.74 -16.24 -3.01
CA LEU A 47 3.96 -15.63 -4.09
C LEU A 47 4.85 -14.97 -5.15
N LEU A 48 5.89 -14.26 -4.74
CA LEU A 48 6.85 -13.66 -5.65
C LEU A 48 7.60 -14.72 -6.48
N ALA A 49 8.00 -15.83 -5.87
CA ALA A 49 8.67 -16.92 -6.56
C ALA A 49 7.75 -17.66 -7.55
N GLU A 50 6.51 -17.92 -7.15
CA GLU A 50 5.52 -18.65 -7.96
C GLU A 50 5.04 -17.82 -9.16
N HIS A 51 4.72 -16.54 -8.92
CA HIS A 51 4.04 -15.73 -9.93
C HIS A 51 4.96 -14.78 -10.70
N ARG A 52 6.18 -14.50 -10.21
CA ARG A 52 7.20 -13.63 -10.84
C ARG A 52 6.59 -12.34 -11.40
N PRO A 53 6.00 -11.49 -10.55
CA PRO A 53 5.32 -10.28 -11.03
C PRO A 53 6.34 -9.26 -11.59
N ASP A 54 5.91 -8.50 -12.61
CA ASP A 54 6.68 -7.38 -13.17
C ASP A 54 6.64 -6.15 -12.25
N ALA A 55 5.64 -6.06 -11.38
CA ALA A 55 5.49 -4.97 -10.42
C ALA A 55 4.78 -5.43 -9.15
N VAL A 56 5.10 -4.76 -8.04
CA VAL A 56 4.39 -4.89 -6.77
C VAL A 56 3.79 -3.53 -6.39
N LEU A 57 2.48 -3.52 -6.10
CA LEU A 57 1.75 -2.32 -5.70
C LEU A 57 1.29 -2.50 -4.26
N ASN A 58 1.86 -1.74 -3.33
CA ASN A 58 1.51 -1.79 -1.92
C ASN A 58 0.41 -0.77 -1.58
N PHE A 59 -0.82 -1.27 -1.47
CA PHE A 59 -1.98 -0.53 -0.96
C PHE A 59 -2.29 -0.89 0.50
N ALA A 60 -1.68 -1.95 1.03
CA ALA A 60 -1.99 -2.45 2.35
C ALA A 60 -1.60 -1.44 3.43
N ALA A 61 -2.57 -1.04 4.24
CA ALA A 61 -2.37 -0.11 5.34
C ALA A 61 -3.57 -0.12 6.30
N GLU A 62 -3.30 0.12 7.58
CA GLU A 62 -4.28 0.72 8.47
C GLU A 62 -4.40 2.20 8.13
N SER A 63 -5.63 2.72 7.90
CA SER A 63 -5.84 4.03 7.26
C SER A 63 -6.85 4.95 7.94
N HIS A 64 -7.43 4.58 9.08
CA HIS A 64 -8.42 5.40 9.78
C HIS A 64 -7.76 6.24 10.87
N VAL A 65 -7.74 7.57 10.70
CA VAL A 65 -7.02 8.50 11.60
C VAL A 65 -7.49 8.36 13.05
N ASP A 66 -8.81 8.41 13.31
CA ASP A 66 -9.33 8.34 14.68
C ASP A 66 -8.94 7.02 15.37
N ARG A 67 -9.01 5.89 14.66
CA ARG A 67 -8.53 4.60 15.17
C ARG A 67 -7.04 4.61 15.51
N SER A 68 -6.24 5.40 14.79
CA SER A 68 -4.81 5.52 15.09
C SER A 68 -4.54 6.25 16.40
N ILE A 69 -5.46 7.13 16.81
CA ILE A 69 -5.37 7.83 18.10
C ILE A 69 -5.67 6.86 19.24
N ASP A 70 -6.71 6.04 19.10
CA ASP A 70 -7.13 5.08 20.12
C ASP A 70 -6.17 3.87 20.24
N GLY A 71 -5.61 3.41 19.12
CA GLY A 71 -4.80 2.20 19.07
C GLY A 71 -3.63 2.29 18.07
N PRO A 72 -2.60 3.10 18.33
CA PRO A 72 -1.51 3.35 17.37
C PRO A 72 -0.67 2.11 17.04
N GLY A 73 -0.65 1.11 17.93
CA GLY A 73 0.17 -0.09 17.75
C GLY A 73 -0.13 -0.86 16.46
N ALA A 74 -1.40 -1.00 16.09
CA ALA A 74 -1.80 -1.67 14.86
C ALA A 74 -1.26 -0.95 13.61
N PHE A 75 -1.24 0.38 13.63
CA PHE A 75 -0.70 1.21 12.55
C PHE A 75 0.82 1.04 12.39
N ILE A 76 1.55 0.96 13.49
CA ILE A 76 2.99 0.68 13.45
C ILE A 76 3.22 -0.73 12.92
N GLN A 77 2.46 -1.72 13.41
CA GLN A 77 2.64 -3.11 12.99
C GLN A 77 2.37 -3.27 11.48
N THR A 78 1.25 -2.77 10.98
CA THR A 78 0.88 -2.93 9.56
C THR A 78 1.69 -2.00 8.66
N ASN A 79 1.69 -0.69 8.96
CA ASN A 79 2.23 0.31 8.03
C ASN A 79 3.75 0.36 8.04
N VAL A 80 4.40 0.05 9.17
CA VAL A 80 5.86 0.11 9.27
C VAL A 80 6.48 -1.28 9.20
N VAL A 81 6.13 -2.16 10.14
CA VAL A 81 6.73 -3.50 10.22
C VAL A 81 6.30 -4.36 9.04
N GLY A 82 5.00 -4.36 8.68
CA GLY A 82 4.50 -5.08 7.51
C GLY A 82 5.12 -4.57 6.20
N THR A 83 5.22 -3.25 6.03
CA THR A 83 5.90 -2.68 4.85
C THR A 83 7.38 -3.05 4.81
N LEU A 84 8.08 -3.09 5.95
CA LEU A 84 9.47 -3.55 6.00
C LEU A 84 9.60 -5.01 5.53
N ALA A 85 8.78 -5.92 6.07
CA ALA A 85 8.78 -7.33 5.68
C ALA A 85 8.51 -7.52 4.18
N LEU A 86 7.52 -6.78 3.64
CA LEU A 86 7.23 -6.76 2.21
C LEU A 86 8.43 -6.28 1.38
N LEU A 87 9.07 -5.18 1.79
CA LEU A 87 10.25 -4.63 1.10
C LEU A 87 11.43 -5.60 1.10
N GLU A 88 11.66 -6.32 2.22
CA GLU A 88 12.70 -7.33 2.30
C GLU A 88 12.46 -8.48 1.33
N ALA A 89 11.25 -9.04 1.31
CA ALA A 89 10.87 -10.11 0.39
C ALA A 89 10.99 -9.66 -1.08
N VAL A 90 10.49 -8.45 -1.40
CA VAL A 90 10.57 -7.88 -2.76
C VAL A 90 12.02 -7.63 -3.18
N ARG A 91 12.85 -7.04 -2.30
CA ARG A 91 14.27 -6.82 -2.57
C ARG A 91 14.99 -8.13 -2.88
N ASP A 92 14.74 -9.17 -2.08
CA ASP A 92 15.42 -10.45 -2.25
C ASP A 92 14.96 -11.16 -3.52
N HIS A 93 13.67 -11.11 -3.85
CA HIS A 93 13.16 -11.55 -5.15
C HIS A 93 13.80 -10.77 -6.31
N TRP A 94 13.76 -9.43 -6.27
CA TRP A 94 14.33 -8.56 -7.30
C TRP A 94 15.81 -8.85 -7.57
N LYS A 95 16.61 -9.15 -6.52
CA LYS A 95 18.02 -9.52 -6.67
C LYS A 95 18.23 -10.78 -7.52
N THR A 96 17.26 -11.69 -7.55
CA THR A 96 17.34 -12.94 -8.33
C THR A 96 16.95 -12.78 -9.81
N LEU A 97 16.29 -11.66 -10.16
CA LEU A 97 15.82 -11.44 -11.54
C LEU A 97 16.97 -11.23 -12.52
N PRO A 98 16.81 -11.65 -13.79
CA PRO A 98 17.71 -11.27 -14.90
C PRO A 98 17.80 -9.75 -15.05
N ALA A 99 18.88 -9.25 -15.63
CA ALA A 99 19.15 -7.81 -15.74
C ALA A 99 18.00 -7.00 -16.38
N ALA A 100 17.45 -7.50 -17.48
CA ALA A 100 16.34 -6.84 -18.17
C ALA A 100 15.05 -6.79 -17.33
N GLU A 101 14.74 -7.87 -16.59
CA GLU A 101 13.59 -7.90 -15.68
C GLU A 101 13.81 -6.97 -14.47
N LYS A 102 15.04 -6.91 -13.93
CA LYS A 102 15.39 -5.96 -12.86
C LYS A 102 15.17 -4.51 -13.28
N GLU A 103 15.55 -4.16 -14.49
CA GLU A 103 15.40 -2.80 -15.02
C GLU A 103 13.92 -2.44 -15.22
N ALA A 104 13.10 -3.40 -15.68
CA ALA A 104 11.67 -3.21 -15.89
C ALA A 104 10.85 -3.23 -14.60
N PHE A 105 11.29 -3.93 -13.55
CA PHE A 105 10.56 -4.12 -12.30
C PHE A 105 10.25 -2.79 -11.61
N ARG A 106 9.08 -2.71 -10.96
CA ARG A 106 8.70 -1.54 -10.14
C ARG A 106 8.03 -1.98 -8.84
N PHE A 107 8.39 -1.28 -7.76
CA PHE A 107 7.67 -1.31 -6.50
C PHE A 107 6.97 0.04 -6.30
N LEU A 108 5.64 0.04 -6.27
CA LEU A 108 4.83 1.22 -5.98
C LEU A 108 4.32 1.18 -4.56
N HIS A 109 4.62 2.21 -3.77
CA HIS A 109 4.07 2.43 -2.44
C HIS A 109 3.02 3.54 -2.48
N VAL A 110 1.80 3.21 -2.10
CA VAL A 110 0.70 4.18 -2.00
C VAL A 110 0.71 4.79 -0.60
N SER A 111 1.05 6.07 -0.52
CA SER A 111 1.07 6.86 0.71
C SER A 111 -0.02 7.94 0.70
N THR A 112 0.11 8.94 1.53
CA THR A 112 -0.89 9.99 1.76
C THR A 112 -0.23 11.37 1.82
N ASP A 113 -0.95 12.40 1.45
CA ASP A 113 -0.54 13.80 1.64
C ASP A 113 -0.51 14.21 3.12
N GLU A 114 -1.15 13.46 4.02
CA GLU A 114 -1.11 13.73 5.46
C GLU A 114 0.30 13.62 6.07
N VAL A 115 1.25 13.00 5.36
CA VAL A 115 2.66 12.99 5.79
C VAL A 115 3.30 14.38 5.79
N TYR A 116 2.73 15.32 5.04
CA TYR A 116 3.20 16.72 4.98
C TYR A 116 2.65 17.59 6.12
N GLY A 117 1.66 17.10 6.87
CA GLY A 117 1.08 17.80 8.00
C GLY A 117 -0.06 18.73 7.63
N THR A 118 -0.06 19.95 8.18
CA THR A 118 -1.14 20.91 7.99
C THR A 118 -0.78 21.91 6.89
N LEU A 119 -1.64 22.05 5.90
CA LEU A 119 -1.56 23.12 4.92
C LEU A 119 -2.13 24.42 5.55
N GLY A 120 -1.49 25.58 5.28
CA GLY A 120 -2.03 26.87 5.64
C GLY A 120 -3.29 27.25 4.86
N GLU A 121 -3.76 28.50 5.01
CA GLU A 121 -4.96 29.01 4.31
C GLU A 121 -4.82 28.98 2.79
N THR A 122 -3.61 29.03 2.29
CA THR A 122 -3.30 29.04 0.85
C THR A 122 -2.11 28.14 0.54
N GLY A 123 -1.96 27.77 -0.72
CA GLY A 123 -0.85 26.94 -1.20
C GLY A 123 -1.24 25.50 -1.50
N LYS A 124 -0.23 24.69 -1.76
CA LYS A 124 -0.34 23.25 -2.06
C LYS A 124 0.88 22.53 -1.52
N PHE A 125 0.73 21.27 -1.16
CA PHE A 125 1.86 20.38 -0.97
C PHE A 125 2.53 20.08 -2.33
N THR A 126 3.83 19.90 -2.29
CA THR A 126 4.66 19.50 -3.44
C THR A 126 5.59 18.39 -3.01
N GLU A 127 6.27 17.77 -3.96
CA GLU A 127 7.24 16.69 -3.72
C GLU A 127 8.45 17.16 -2.89
N THR A 128 8.66 18.46 -2.75
CA THR A 128 9.73 19.07 -1.93
C THR A 128 9.25 19.55 -0.57
N THR A 129 7.95 19.43 -0.26
CA THR A 129 7.42 19.80 1.06
C THR A 129 7.99 18.87 2.13
N PRO A 130 8.58 19.41 3.22
CA PRO A 130 9.07 18.58 4.32
C PRO A 130 7.95 17.79 4.99
N TYR A 131 8.25 16.57 5.41
CA TYR A 131 7.32 15.76 6.19
C TYR A 131 7.14 16.35 7.60
N ALA A 132 5.90 16.49 8.02
CA ALA A 132 5.49 16.99 9.33
C ALA A 132 4.18 16.33 9.81
N PRO A 133 4.12 14.98 9.90
CA PRO A 133 2.90 14.25 10.20
C PRO A 133 2.34 14.58 11.59
N ASN A 134 1.01 14.76 11.70
CA ASN A 134 0.35 15.21 12.92
C ASN A 134 -0.51 14.14 13.61
N SER A 135 -0.60 12.92 13.07
CA SER A 135 -1.34 11.81 13.67
C SER A 135 -0.48 10.55 13.72
N PRO A 136 -0.79 9.55 14.57
CA PRO A 136 -0.11 8.26 14.55
C PRO A 136 -0.22 7.56 13.19
N TYR A 137 -1.36 7.68 12.49
CA TYR A 137 -1.52 7.20 11.12
C TYR A 137 -0.52 7.86 10.18
N SER A 138 -0.54 9.19 10.08
CA SER A 138 0.35 9.90 9.16
C SER A 138 1.82 9.71 9.51
N ALA A 139 2.17 9.60 10.82
CA ALA A 139 3.52 9.27 11.25
C ALA A 139 3.95 7.87 10.82
N SER A 140 3.05 6.88 10.89
CA SER A 140 3.33 5.52 10.41
C SER A 140 3.52 5.46 8.89
N LYS A 141 2.75 6.25 8.13
CA LYS A 141 2.89 6.37 6.67
C LYS A 141 4.19 7.07 6.30
N ALA A 142 4.55 8.16 7.00
CA ALA A 142 5.83 8.84 6.81
C ALA A 142 7.02 7.90 7.08
N ALA A 143 6.94 7.07 8.12
CA ALA A 143 7.97 6.08 8.42
C ALA A 143 8.10 5.04 7.29
N SER A 144 6.98 4.52 6.75
CA SER A 144 7.03 3.60 5.61
C SER A 144 7.58 4.25 4.34
N ASP A 145 7.25 5.51 4.06
CA ASP A 145 7.82 6.27 2.93
C ASP A 145 9.34 6.38 3.06
N HIS A 146 9.84 6.65 4.26
CA HIS A 146 11.29 6.69 4.52
C HIS A 146 11.95 5.32 4.36
N LEU A 147 11.29 4.22 4.74
CA LEU A 147 11.78 2.86 4.47
C LEU A 147 11.87 2.58 2.97
N VAL A 148 10.82 2.89 2.21
CA VAL A 148 10.80 2.73 0.75
C VAL A 148 11.93 3.52 0.09
N ARG A 149 12.09 4.78 0.47
CA ARG A 149 13.20 5.63 0.01
C ARG A 149 14.58 5.04 0.38
N ALA A 150 14.73 4.55 1.61
CA ALA A 150 15.98 3.96 2.07
C ALA A 150 16.34 2.68 1.28
N PHE A 151 15.36 1.85 0.95
CA PHE A 151 15.56 0.65 0.12
C PHE A 151 16.04 1.00 -1.29
N HIS A 152 15.54 2.09 -1.87
CA HIS A 152 16.07 2.59 -3.14
C HIS A 152 17.53 3.02 -3.01
N HIS A 153 17.82 3.91 -2.07
CA HIS A 153 19.16 4.49 -1.93
C HIS A 153 20.24 3.49 -1.48
N THR A 154 19.85 2.52 -0.65
CA THR A 154 20.78 1.53 -0.08
C THR A 154 20.99 0.33 -0.99
N TYR A 155 19.89 -0.17 -1.60
CA TYR A 155 19.90 -1.43 -2.34
C TYR A 155 19.66 -1.26 -3.85
N GLY A 156 19.28 -0.07 -4.30
CA GLY A 156 18.96 0.20 -5.70
C GLY A 156 17.58 -0.33 -6.15
N LEU A 157 16.71 -0.72 -5.21
CA LEU A 157 15.36 -1.19 -5.55
C LEU A 157 14.60 -0.11 -6.32
N PRO A 158 14.00 -0.41 -7.50
CA PRO A 158 13.27 0.58 -8.28
C PRO A 158 11.89 0.85 -7.67
N VAL A 159 11.78 1.91 -6.88
CA VAL A 159 10.58 2.29 -6.13
C VAL A 159 9.91 3.54 -6.68
N LEU A 160 8.60 3.62 -6.46
CA LEU A 160 7.77 4.80 -6.67
C LEU A 160 6.95 5.02 -5.40
N THR A 161 6.73 6.26 -4.99
CA THR A 161 5.84 6.60 -3.88
C THR A 161 4.82 7.63 -4.37
N THR A 162 3.55 7.45 -4.00
CA THR A 162 2.48 8.41 -4.28
C THR A 162 1.94 8.96 -2.96
N ASN A 163 1.82 10.27 -2.85
CA ASN A 163 1.22 10.94 -1.70
C ASN A 163 -0.18 11.44 -2.10
N CYS A 164 -1.14 10.53 -2.09
CA CYS A 164 -2.50 10.81 -2.52
C CYS A 164 -3.25 11.64 -1.47
N SER A 165 -4.05 12.59 -1.91
CA SER A 165 -5.12 13.16 -1.09
C SER A 165 -6.30 12.18 -1.00
N ASN A 166 -7.46 12.63 -0.48
CA ASN A 166 -8.61 11.74 -0.28
C ASN A 166 -9.07 11.09 -1.59
N ASN A 167 -9.04 9.76 -1.62
CA ASN A 167 -9.57 8.95 -2.70
C ASN A 167 -11.02 8.58 -2.40
N TYR A 168 -11.84 8.45 -3.45
CA TYR A 168 -13.22 7.99 -3.36
C TYR A 168 -13.60 7.21 -4.62
N GLY A 169 -14.58 6.31 -4.50
CA GLY A 169 -15.04 5.50 -5.62
C GLY A 169 -16.02 4.41 -5.20
N PRO A 170 -16.45 3.57 -6.15
CA PRO A 170 -17.30 2.40 -5.86
C PRO A 170 -16.64 1.50 -4.81
N TYR A 171 -17.49 0.88 -3.97
CA TYR A 171 -17.09 -0.03 -2.89
C TYR A 171 -16.26 0.60 -1.75
N HIS A 172 -16.20 1.93 -1.69
CA HIS A 172 -15.53 2.64 -0.60
C HIS A 172 -16.20 2.31 0.75
N PHE A 173 -15.39 1.94 1.74
CA PHE A 173 -15.91 1.48 3.05
C PHE A 173 -16.71 2.59 3.75
N PRO A 174 -17.87 2.27 4.39
CA PRO A 174 -18.85 3.26 4.87
C PRO A 174 -18.36 4.22 5.97
N GLU A 175 -17.21 3.95 6.60
CA GLU A 175 -16.65 4.87 7.61
C GLU A 175 -16.04 6.14 6.99
N LYS A 176 -15.75 6.13 5.69
CA LYS A 176 -15.14 7.26 4.99
C LYS A 176 -16.19 8.32 4.63
N LEU A 177 -15.76 9.58 4.53
CA LEU A 177 -16.63 10.75 4.45
C LEU A 177 -17.74 10.63 3.38
N VAL A 178 -17.38 10.31 2.13
CA VAL A 178 -18.36 10.31 1.03
C VAL A 178 -19.45 9.25 1.22
N PRO A 179 -19.14 7.96 1.42
CA PRO A 179 -20.19 6.96 1.66
C PRO A 179 -20.94 7.19 2.98
N LEU A 180 -20.28 7.72 4.02
CA LEU A 180 -20.93 8.05 5.29
C LEU A 180 -21.99 9.15 5.11
N VAL A 181 -21.69 10.21 4.37
CA VAL A 181 -22.63 11.29 4.07
C VAL A 181 -23.82 10.74 3.26
N ILE A 182 -23.56 9.93 2.22
CA ILE A 182 -24.62 9.30 1.43
C ILE A 182 -25.53 8.41 2.29
N ALA A 183 -24.97 7.65 3.22
CA ALA A 183 -25.73 6.76 4.09
C ALA A 183 -26.55 7.49 5.15
N LYS A 184 -26.21 8.76 5.49
CA LYS A 184 -26.91 9.57 6.52
C LYS A 184 -27.81 10.65 5.94
N ALA A 185 -27.84 10.88 4.64
CA ALA A 185 -28.68 11.84 3.96
C ALA A 185 -30.07 11.24 3.67
#